data_fc17461c95cc64894a548eda37469b2c
#
_entry.id   fc17461c95cc64894a548eda37469b2c
#
_cell.length_a   1.000
_cell.length_b   1.000
_cell.length_c   1.000
_cell.angle_alpha   90.00
_cell.angle_beta   90.00
_cell.angle_gamma   90.00
#
_symmetry.space_group_name_H-M   'P 1'
#
loop_
_entity.id
_entity.type
_entity.pdbx_description
1 polymer ?
#
loop_
_entity_poly.entity_id
_entity_poly.type
_entity_poly.pdbx_seq_one_letter_code
_entity_poly.pdbx_strand_id
1 'polypeptide(L)'
;MLLTKYTHACVRLENDGHVLVIDPGSFSEVEDALQGAGTVLVTHEHADHVDLDRLPAILAASASTQVYAPAAVAEQLRGRMRDPDAADRIHTVEPGTAFDVPGFGIRTFGGQHALIHPLIPMVANVGYLVNETVYHPGDSFVVPHGLTAPVVLVPIHAPWNKVSEVIDFITAMRAGQAYPIHDGLLNETGRALVEKHLANFGARYGTRYERLEPRQSVEL
;
A
#
# COMPACT_ATOMS: atom_id res chain seq x y z
N MET A 1 11.03 1.03 -13.58
CA MET A 1 10.03 1.65 -12.69
C MET A 1 10.73 2.00 -11.38
N LEU A 2 10.54 3.24 -10.89
CA LEU A 2 11.15 3.68 -9.63
C LEU A 2 10.13 3.52 -8.49
N LEU A 3 10.52 2.86 -7.39
CA LEU A 3 9.75 2.77 -6.16
C LEU A 3 10.42 3.64 -5.10
N THR A 4 9.66 4.56 -4.50
CA THR A 4 10.09 5.37 -3.34
C THR A 4 9.23 5.01 -2.15
N LYS A 5 9.85 4.58 -1.04
CA LYS A 5 9.16 4.35 0.23
C LYS A 5 9.01 5.67 0.98
N TYR A 6 7.84 5.88 1.57
CA TYR A 6 7.60 6.91 2.59
C TYR A 6 7.38 6.27 3.96
N THR A 7 7.13 7.05 4.99
CA THR A 7 6.90 6.50 6.33
C THR A 7 5.65 5.62 6.34
N HIS A 8 5.72 4.53 7.05
CA HIS A 8 4.66 3.55 7.28
C HIS A 8 4.26 2.77 6.02
N ALA A 9 3.02 2.88 5.55
CA ALA A 9 2.50 2.11 4.42
C ALA A 9 2.59 2.83 3.08
N CYS A 10 2.94 4.13 3.08
CA CYS A 10 2.92 4.94 1.88
C CYS A 10 4.10 4.61 0.95
N VAL A 11 3.79 4.33 -0.31
CA VAL A 11 4.77 4.14 -1.38
C VAL A 11 4.37 4.93 -2.62
N ARG A 12 5.38 5.40 -3.35
CA ARG A 12 5.25 6.10 -4.62
C ARG A 12 5.93 5.28 -5.72
N LEU A 13 5.27 5.12 -6.84
CA LEU A 13 5.76 4.47 -8.04
C LEU A 13 5.82 5.49 -9.18
N GLU A 14 6.94 5.51 -9.89
CA GLU A 14 7.14 6.35 -11.07
C GLU A 14 7.47 5.47 -12.28
N ASN A 15 6.73 5.64 -13.35
CA ASN A 15 6.93 4.89 -14.59
C ASN A 15 6.54 5.74 -15.81
N ASP A 16 7.46 5.87 -16.76
CA ASP A 16 7.25 6.60 -18.02
C ASP A 16 6.69 8.03 -17.84
N GLY A 17 7.15 8.73 -16.80
CA GLY A 17 6.73 10.09 -16.48
C GLY A 17 5.38 10.19 -15.75
N HIS A 18 4.76 9.06 -15.42
CA HIS A 18 3.54 8.97 -14.61
C HIS A 18 3.85 8.63 -13.16
N VAL A 19 3.04 9.15 -12.25
CA VAL A 19 3.21 8.97 -10.80
C VAL A 19 1.95 8.37 -10.20
N LEU A 20 2.14 7.28 -9.46
CA LEU A 20 1.13 6.58 -8.67
C LEU A 20 1.56 6.51 -7.21
N VAL A 21 0.65 6.79 -6.28
CA VAL A 21 0.91 6.68 -4.83
C VAL A 21 -0.08 5.71 -4.21
N ILE A 22 0.41 4.84 -3.33
CA ILE A 22 -0.41 3.89 -2.58
C ILE A 22 -0.36 4.30 -1.10
N ASP A 23 -1.51 4.33 -0.45
CA ASP A 23 -1.71 4.57 0.98
C ASP A 23 -1.04 5.84 1.53
N PRO A 24 -1.40 7.05 1.02
CA PRO A 24 -0.95 8.32 1.61
C PRO A 24 -1.66 8.61 2.94
N GLY A 25 -1.31 7.85 3.97
CA GLY A 25 -1.90 7.92 5.30
C GLY A 25 -1.28 8.98 6.21
N SER A 26 -1.92 9.23 7.35
CA SER A 26 -1.54 10.30 8.30
C SER A 26 -0.15 10.14 8.93
N PHE A 27 0.45 8.94 8.87
CA PHE A 27 1.81 8.69 9.36
C PHE A 27 2.89 8.98 8.32
N SER A 28 2.51 9.33 7.09
CA SER A 28 3.44 9.55 5.99
C SER A 28 3.59 11.04 5.63
N GLU A 29 4.56 11.32 4.78
CA GLU A 29 4.83 12.62 4.19
C GLU A 29 3.90 12.86 3.00
N VAL A 30 2.59 13.00 3.27
CA VAL A 30 1.50 12.99 2.27
C VAL A 30 1.72 13.98 1.14
N GLU A 31 2.08 15.23 1.46
CA GLU A 31 2.30 16.28 0.47
C GLU A 31 3.47 15.96 -0.47
N ASP A 32 4.58 15.44 0.09
CA ASP A 32 5.76 15.06 -0.69
C ASP A 32 5.44 13.85 -1.60
N ALA A 33 4.80 12.82 -1.02
CA ALA A 33 4.45 11.61 -1.75
C ALA A 33 3.53 11.90 -2.94
N LEU A 34 2.56 12.81 -2.75
CA LEU A 34 1.55 13.16 -3.74
C LEU A 34 2.00 14.21 -4.76
N GLN A 35 3.23 14.74 -4.66
CA GLN A 35 3.70 15.73 -5.62
C GLN A 35 3.69 15.17 -7.05
N GLY A 36 2.86 15.75 -7.92
CA GLY A 36 2.71 15.34 -9.33
C GLY A 36 1.99 14.00 -9.52
N ALA A 37 1.35 13.44 -8.48
CA ALA A 37 0.63 12.19 -8.57
C ALA A 37 -0.62 12.31 -9.48
N GLY A 38 -0.68 11.50 -10.53
CA GLY A 38 -1.85 11.35 -11.38
C GLY A 38 -2.83 10.30 -10.85
N THR A 39 -2.35 9.36 -10.03
CA THR A 39 -3.15 8.26 -9.48
C THR A 39 -2.85 8.04 -8.02
N VAL A 40 -3.90 7.84 -7.22
CA VAL A 40 -3.81 7.43 -5.81
C VAL A 40 -4.60 6.15 -5.63
N LEU A 41 -3.98 5.14 -5.03
CA LEU A 41 -4.63 3.89 -4.61
C LEU A 41 -4.71 3.87 -3.08
N VAL A 42 -5.85 3.47 -2.53
CA VAL A 42 -6.02 3.32 -1.09
C VAL A 42 -6.48 1.90 -0.79
N THR A 43 -5.79 1.21 0.11
CA THR A 43 -6.10 -0.18 0.44
C THR A 43 -7.29 -0.31 1.37
N HIS A 44 -7.43 0.55 2.37
CA HIS A 44 -8.53 0.53 3.34
C HIS A 44 -8.67 1.85 4.10
N GLU A 45 -9.65 1.93 5.03
CA GLU A 45 -10.13 3.18 5.64
C GLU A 45 -9.39 3.66 6.88
N HIS A 46 -8.38 2.95 7.38
CA HIS A 46 -7.63 3.40 8.56
C HIS A 46 -6.80 4.64 8.26
N ALA A 47 -6.67 5.52 9.24
CA ALA A 47 -6.05 6.83 9.07
C ALA A 47 -4.56 6.75 8.69
N ASP A 48 -3.86 5.71 9.06
CA ASP A 48 -2.47 5.45 8.69
C ASP A 48 -2.27 4.99 7.23
N HIS A 49 -3.39 4.72 6.50
CA HIS A 49 -3.42 4.39 5.06
C HIS A 49 -4.11 5.47 4.21
N VAL A 50 -5.01 6.25 4.79
CA VAL A 50 -5.64 7.39 4.10
C VAL A 50 -5.79 8.58 5.03
N ASP A 51 -5.14 9.69 4.69
CA ASP A 51 -5.30 10.95 5.41
C ASP A 51 -6.53 11.70 4.89
N LEU A 52 -7.66 11.48 5.55
CA LEU A 52 -8.93 12.11 5.18
C LEU A 52 -9.02 13.61 5.51
N ASP A 53 -8.05 14.16 6.21
CA ASP A 53 -7.99 15.61 6.50
C ASP A 53 -7.18 16.34 5.43
N ARG A 54 -6.06 15.77 4.95
CA ARG A 54 -5.17 16.39 3.97
C ARG A 54 -5.51 16.05 2.53
N LEU A 55 -5.82 14.77 2.24
CA LEU A 55 -6.05 14.28 0.88
C LEU A 55 -7.17 15.04 0.13
N PRO A 56 -8.33 15.37 0.73
CA PRO A 56 -9.38 16.13 0.04
C PRO A 56 -8.92 17.51 -0.46
N ALA A 57 -8.10 18.23 0.32
CA ALA A 57 -7.57 19.53 -0.08
C ALA A 57 -6.59 19.41 -1.25
N ILE A 58 -5.74 18.35 -1.25
CA ILE A 58 -4.81 18.07 -2.34
C ILE A 58 -5.56 17.70 -3.62
N LEU A 59 -6.60 16.86 -3.52
CA LEU A 59 -7.46 16.51 -4.66
C LEU A 59 -8.20 17.72 -5.23
N ALA A 60 -8.68 18.62 -4.38
CA ALA A 60 -9.34 19.85 -4.82
C ALA A 60 -8.37 20.80 -5.55
N ALA A 61 -7.10 20.81 -5.17
CA ALA A 61 -6.06 21.60 -5.83
C ALA A 61 -5.54 20.98 -7.13
N SER A 62 -5.77 19.68 -7.35
CA SER A 62 -5.38 18.97 -8.58
C SER A 62 -6.55 18.87 -9.54
N ALA A 63 -6.33 19.20 -10.82
CA ALA A 63 -7.36 19.06 -11.84
C ALA A 63 -7.49 17.63 -12.41
N SER A 64 -6.52 16.74 -12.17
CA SER A 64 -6.42 15.44 -12.89
C SER A 64 -6.19 14.22 -12.01
N THR A 65 -5.80 14.37 -10.75
CA THR A 65 -5.53 13.22 -9.88
C THR A 65 -6.77 12.37 -9.68
N GLN A 66 -6.65 11.07 -10.00
CA GLN A 66 -7.70 10.07 -9.82
C GLN A 66 -7.43 9.25 -8.56
N VAL A 67 -8.47 8.88 -7.83
CA VAL A 67 -8.38 8.03 -6.62
C VAL A 67 -9.14 6.74 -6.84
N TYR A 68 -8.54 5.64 -6.47
CA TYR A 68 -9.15 4.30 -6.51
C TYR A 68 -9.10 3.69 -5.11
N ALA A 69 -10.25 3.35 -4.56
CA ALA A 69 -10.36 2.92 -3.17
C ALA A 69 -11.54 1.98 -2.93
N PRO A 70 -11.56 1.17 -1.87
CA PRO A 70 -12.75 0.45 -1.43
C PRO A 70 -13.94 1.38 -1.19
N ALA A 71 -15.15 0.85 -1.26
CA ALA A 71 -16.39 1.63 -1.20
C ALA A 71 -16.46 2.57 0.01
N ALA A 72 -16.09 2.11 1.21
CA ALA A 72 -16.12 2.92 2.42
C ALA A 72 -15.20 4.16 2.33
N VAL A 73 -13.98 3.99 1.80
CA VAL A 73 -13.04 5.10 1.60
C VAL A 73 -13.55 6.06 0.53
N ALA A 74 -14.01 5.51 -0.60
CA ALA A 74 -14.52 6.31 -1.71
C ALA A 74 -15.72 7.17 -1.28
N GLU A 75 -16.64 6.62 -0.49
CA GLU A 75 -17.79 7.35 0.06
C GLU A 75 -17.34 8.46 1.03
N GLN A 76 -16.42 8.15 1.95
CA GLN A 76 -15.89 9.14 2.89
C GLN A 76 -15.16 10.28 2.20
N LEU A 77 -14.38 10.01 1.16
CA LEU A 77 -13.70 11.04 0.37
C LEU A 77 -14.69 11.89 -0.41
N ARG A 78 -15.63 11.28 -1.15
CA ARG A 78 -16.68 12.03 -1.89
C ARG A 78 -17.48 12.94 -0.96
N GLY A 79 -17.83 12.46 0.24
CA GLY A 79 -18.55 13.25 1.24
C GLY A 79 -17.79 14.48 1.76
N ARG A 80 -16.47 14.53 1.57
CA ARG A 80 -15.61 15.67 1.93
C ARG A 80 -15.33 16.63 0.77
N MET A 81 -15.61 16.21 -0.47
CA MET A 81 -15.43 17.07 -1.64
C MET A 81 -16.54 18.10 -1.71
N ARG A 82 -16.16 19.37 -1.92
CA ARG A 82 -17.11 20.46 -2.17
C ARG A 82 -17.40 20.65 -3.66
N ASP A 83 -16.46 20.24 -4.49
CA ASP A 83 -16.52 20.30 -5.94
C ASP A 83 -17.00 18.95 -6.49
N PRO A 84 -18.13 18.90 -7.21
CA PRO A 84 -18.61 17.66 -7.84
C PRO A 84 -17.59 17.05 -8.82
N ASP A 85 -16.91 17.89 -9.62
CA ASP A 85 -15.92 17.42 -10.59
C ASP A 85 -14.74 16.73 -9.90
N ALA A 86 -14.39 17.16 -8.68
CA ALA A 86 -13.39 16.49 -7.86
C ALA A 86 -13.92 15.17 -7.27
N ALA A 87 -15.21 15.10 -6.93
CA ALA A 87 -15.84 13.88 -6.45
C ALA A 87 -15.93 12.80 -7.54
N ASP A 88 -16.13 13.18 -8.81
CA ASP A 88 -16.19 12.25 -9.95
C ASP A 88 -14.86 11.55 -10.24
N ARG A 89 -13.75 12.09 -9.72
CA ARG A 89 -12.41 11.50 -9.83
C ARG A 89 -12.10 10.44 -8.76
N ILE A 90 -13.06 10.10 -7.92
CA ILE A 90 -12.94 9.09 -6.87
C ILE A 90 -13.69 7.84 -7.32
N HIS A 91 -12.97 6.76 -7.57
CA HIS A 91 -13.49 5.52 -8.11
C HIS A 91 -13.52 4.44 -7.03
N THR A 92 -14.61 3.67 -7.00
CA THR A 92 -14.71 2.49 -6.15
C THR A 92 -14.09 1.30 -6.83
N VAL A 93 -13.25 0.55 -6.10
CA VAL A 93 -12.66 -0.70 -6.58
C VAL A 93 -12.98 -1.85 -5.64
N GLU A 94 -13.04 -3.05 -6.21
CA GLU A 94 -13.27 -4.29 -5.48
C GLU A 94 -12.14 -5.29 -5.75
N PRO A 95 -11.94 -6.29 -4.88
CA PRO A 95 -11.01 -7.37 -5.12
C PRO A 95 -11.37 -8.16 -6.38
N GLY A 96 -10.34 -8.67 -7.08
CA GLY A 96 -10.53 -9.47 -8.29
C GLY A 96 -10.83 -8.67 -9.55
N THR A 97 -10.62 -7.35 -9.53
CA THR A 97 -10.73 -6.49 -10.71
C THR A 97 -9.37 -6.19 -11.32
N ALA A 98 -9.38 -5.76 -12.58
CA ALA A 98 -8.21 -5.25 -13.27
C ALA A 98 -8.59 -3.99 -14.06
N PHE A 99 -7.73 -2.99 -14.06
CA PHE A 99 -7.91 -1.75 -14.80
C PHE A 99 -6.57 -1.09 -15.08
N ASP A 100 -6.55 -0.21 -16.07
CA ASP A 100 -5.36 0.56 -16.44
C ASP A 100 -5.53 2.02 -16.04
N VAL A 101 -4.44 2.63 -15.59
CA VAL A 101 -4.29 4.07 -15.37
C VAL A 101 -3.03 4.55 -16.12
N PRO A 102 -2.85 5.84 -16.37
CA PRO A 102 -1.68 6.31 -17.12
C PRO A 102 -0.37 5.79 -16.53
N GLY A 103 0.37 5.01 -17.33
CA GLY A 103 1.64 4.39 -16.97
C GLY A 103 1.57 3.09 -16.15
N PHE A 104 0.38 2.66 -15.71
CA PHE A 104 0.27 1.50 -14.82
C PHE A 104 -0.94 0.61 -15.13
N GLY A 105 -0.68 -0.70 -15.22
CA GLY A 105 -1.71 -1.74 -15.16
C GLY A 105 -1.91 -2.19 -13.71
N ILE A 106 -3.16 -2.24 -13.24
CA ILE A 106 -3.50 -2.55 -11.85
C ILE A 106 -4.35 -3.81 -11.78
N ARG A 107 -4.01 -4.70 -10.85
CA ARG A 107 -4.87 -5.82 -10.45
C ARG A 107 -5.11 -5.78 -8.96
N THR A 108 -6.33 -6.12 -8.54
CA THR A 108 -6.76 -6.04 -7.15
C THR A 108 -6.99 -7.43 -6.55
N PHE A 109 -6.66 -7.57 -5.26
CA PHE A 109 -6.77 -8.84 -4.53
C PHE A 109 -7.26 -8.60 -3.09
N GLY A 110 -7.55 -9.69 -2.36
CA GLY A 110 -7.89 -9.64 -0.94
C GLY A 110 -9.38 -9.51 -0.70
N GLY A 111 -9.81 -8.49 0.01
CA GLY A 111 -11.22 -8.20 0.36
C GLY A 111 -11.41 -7.83 1.82
N GLN A 112 -10.56 -8.32 2.72
CA GLN A 112 -10.67 -8.09 4.16
C GLN A 112 -9.33 -7.69 4.75
N HIS A 113 -9.37 -6.76 5.69
CA HIS A 113 -8.28 -6.45 6.60
C HIS A 113 -7.96 -7.66 7.49
N ALA A 114 -6.73 -7.81 7.94
CA ALA A 114 -6.39 -8.82 8.94
C ALA A 114 -7.19 -8.61 10.23
N LEU A 115 -7.56 -9.69 10.92
CA LEU A 115 -8.35 -9.60 12.13
C LEU A 115 -7.56 -8.91 13.25
N ILE A 116 -8.01 -7.74 13.70
CA ILE A 116 -7.44 -7.06 14.86
C ILE A 116 -7.93 -7.73 16.15
N HIS A 117 -9.25 -7.80 16.32
CA HIS A 117 -9.90 -8.45 17.48
C HIS A 117 -11.35 -8.77 17.13
N PRO A 118 -11.94 -9.88 17.62
CA PRO A 118 -13.33 -10.24 17.32
C PRO A 118 -14.41 -9.19 17.68
N LEU A 119 -14.09 -8.26 18.57
CA LEU A 119 -14.97 -7.15 18.98
C LEU A 119 -14.73 -5.86 18.20
N ILE A 120 -13.74 -5.82 17.31
CA ILE A 120 -13.47 -4.69 16.41
C ILE A 120 -14.08 -5.02 15.05
N PRO A 121 -14.91 -4.13 14.49
CA PRO A 121 -15.51 -4.36 13.17
C PRO A 121 -14.44 -4.64 12.10
N MET A 122 -14.72 -5.63 11.26
CA MET A 122 -13.89 -5.93 10.09
C MET A 122 -14.11 -4.88 9.01
N VAL A 123 -13.04 -4.35 8.47
CA VAL A 123 -13.08 -3.41 7.35
C VAL A 123 -12.62 -4.08 6.05
N ALA A 124 -13.03 -3.52 4.91
CA ALA A 124 -12.55 -3.96 3.61
C ALA A 124 -11.06 -3.59 3.45
N ASN A 125 -10.27 -4.47 2.81
CA ASN A 125 -8.90 -4.18 2.42
C ASN A 125 -8.66 -4.73 1.03
N VAL A 126 -8.15 -3.89 0.12
CA VAL A 126 -7.81 -4.25 -1.25
C VAL A 126 -6.30 -4.18 -1.42
N GLY A 127 -5.69 -5.31 -1.72
CA GLY A 127 -4.27 -5.35 -2.13
C GLY A 127 -4.13 -5.03 -3.62
N TYR A 128 -3.06 -4.36 -4.00
CA TYR A 128 -2.78 -3.92 -5.37
C TYR A 128 -1.52 -4.56 -5.92
N LEU A 129 -1.63 -5.17 -7.11
CA LEU A 129 -0.49 -5.55 -7.94
C LEU A 129 -0.36 -4.52 -9.05
N VAL A 130 0.79 -3.86 -9.13
CA VAL A 130 1.09 -2.81 -10.10
C VAL A 130 2.09 -3.34 -11.13
N ASN A 131 1.74 -3.22 -12.42
CA ASN A 131 2.56 -3.64 -13.57
C ASN A 131 3.08 -5.09 -13.47
N GLU A 132 2.28 -6.01 -12.91
CA GLU A 132 2.69 -7.39 -12.62
C GLU A 132 4.03 -7.48 -11.86
N THR A 133 4.44 -6.40 -11.20
CA THR A 133 5.77 -6.27 -10.58
C THR A 133 5.72 -6.09 -9.07
N VAL A 134 4.95 -5.11 -8.58
CA VAL A 134 4.91 -4.75 -7.15
C VAL A 134 3.57 -5.13 -6.55
N TYR A 135 3.58 -5.97 -5.53
CA TYR A 135 2.39 -6.28 -4.74
C TYR A 135 2.39 -5.56 -3.40
N HIS A 136 1.39 -4.71 -3.19
CA HIS A 136 1.08 -4.03 -1.93
C HIS A 136 -0.15 -4.68 -1.31
N PRO A 137 -0.04 -5.43 -0.22
CA PRO A 137 -1.16 -6.19 0.35
C PRO A 137 -2.14 -5.33 1.17
N GLY A 138 -1.78 -4.07 1.51
CA GLY A 138 -2.43 -3.32 2.57
C GLY A 138 -2.18 -4.00 3.93
N ASP A 139 -3.18 -3.95 4.81
CA ASP A 139 -3.16 -4.59 6.11
C ASP A 139 -3.72 -6.01 6.05
N SER A 140 -3.01 -6.85 5.31
CA SER A 140 -3.40 -8.24 5.08
C SER A 140 -2.18 -9.12 4.78
N PHE A 141 -2.27 -10.40 5.15
CA PHE A 141 -1.35 -11.45 4.73
C PHE A 141 -1.96 -12.39 3.69
N VAL A 142 -2.89 -11.88 2.89
CA VAL A 142 -3.45 -12.66 1.79
C VAL A 142 -2.37 -12.88 0.73
N VAL A 143 -2.10 -14.17 0.45
CA VAL A 143 -1.28 -14.62 -0.68
C VAL A 143 -2.24 -14.98 -1.81
N PRO A 144 -2.37 -14.15 -2.86
CA PRO A 144 -3.31 -14.43 -3.93
C PRO A 144 -2.94 -15.70 -4.69
N HIS A 145 -3.92 -16.56 -4.95
CA HIS A 145 -3.69 -17.82 -5.66
C HIS A 145 -3.15 -17.55 -7.08
N GLY A 146 -2.03 -18.20 -7.41
CA GLY A 146 -1.39 -18.07 -8.72
C GLY A 146 -0.69 -16.73 -8.97
N LEU A 147 -0.60 -15.85 -7.96
CA LEU A 147 0.18 -14.62 -8.07
C LEU A 147 1.67 -14.92 -7.96
N THR A 148 2.42 -14.42 -8.92
CA THR A 148 3.88 -14.26 -8.85
C THR A 148 4.19 -12.78 -9.00
N ALA A 149 4.59 -12.12 -7.93
CA ALA A 149 5.06 -10.74 -7.98
C ALA A 149 6.58 -10.73 -7.77
N PRO A 150 7.38 -10.13 -8.65
CA PRO A 150 8.82 -9.97 -8.44
C PRO A 150 9.16 -9.26 -7.14
N VAL A 151 8.34 -8.31 -6.74
CA VAL A 151 8.53 -7.47 -5.55
C VAL A 151 7.28 -7.54 -4.66
N VAL A 152 7.47 -7.78 -3.36
CA VAL A 152 6.40 -7.70 -2.36
C VAL A 152 6.71 -6.66 -1.29
N LEU A 153 5.71 -5.87 -0.94
CA LEU A 153 5.75 -4.98 0.22
C LEU A 153 5.19 -5.73 1.43
N VAL A 154 5.96 -5.80 2.50
CA VAL A 154 5.64 -6.63 3.66
C VAL A 154 5.25 -5.77 4.85
N PRO A 155 4.01 -5.84 5.36
CA PRO A 155 3.62 -5.16 6.60
C PRO A 155 4.31 -5.83 7.78
N ILE A 156 5.42 -5.23 8.25
CA ILE A 156 6.33 -5.88 9.21
C ILE A 156 5.89 -5.77 10.66
N HIS A 157 5.01 -4.82 10.99
CA HIS A 157 4.49 -4.64 12.35
C HIS A 157 3.14 -3.95 12.36
N ALA A 158 2.21 -4.51 13.11
CA ALA A 158 0.90 -3.91 13.36
C ALA A 158 0.29 -4.46 14.66
N PRO A 159 -0.72 -3.79 15.26
CA PRO A 159 -1.45 -4.32 16.41
C PRO A 159 -2.14 -5.66 16.15
N TRP A 160 -2.37 -6.00 14.89
CA TRP A 160 -3.09 -7.20 14.45
C TRP A 160 -2.17 -8.36 14.06
N ASN A 161 -0.83 -8.18 13.97
CA ASN A 161 0.06 -9.23 13.48
C ASN A 161 0.98 -9.82 14.57
N LYS A 162 1.52 -10.99 14.27
CA LYS A 162 2.64 -11.61 14.99
C LYS A 162 3.80 -11.81 14.02
N VAL A 163 5.03 -11.76 14.51
CA VAL A 163 6.24 -12.02 13.72
C VAL A 163 6.17 -13.36 12.96
N SER A 164 5.53 -14.39 13.53
CA SER A 164 5.33 -15.68 12.85
C SER A 164 4.50 -15.53 11.58
N GLU A 165 3.43 -14.73 11.61
CA GLU A 165 2.54 -14.49 10.46
C GLU A 165 3.26 -13.70 9.36
N VAL A 166 4.11 -12.73 9.74
CA VAL A 166 4.95 -11.98 8.80
C VAL A 166 5.96 -12.90 8.10
N ILE A 167 6.59 -13.82 8.86
CA ILE A 167 7.50 -14.84 8.31
C ILE A 167 6.75 -15.77 7.35
N ASP A 168 5.56 -16.24 7.74
CA ASP A 168 4.75 -17.12 6.90
C ASP A 168 4.36 -16.40 5.59
N PHE A 169 3.98 -15.13 5.67
CA PHE A 169 3.64 -14.33 4.49
C PHE A 169 4.82 -14.18 3.52
N ILE A 170 5.99 -13.71 3.97
CA ILE A 170 7.15 -13.52 3.08
C ILE A 170 7.61 -14.82 2.45
N THR A 171 7.55 -15.94 3.20
CA THR A 171 7.94 -17.26 2.69
C THR A 171 6.91 -17.86 1.72
N ALA A 172 5.62 -17.54 1.90
CA ALA A 172 4.56 -17.99 1.00
C ALA A 172 4.52 -17.18 -0.30
N MET A 173 4.80 -15.89 -0.25
CA MET A 173 4.84 -15.01 -1.44
C MET A 173 5.94 -15.37 -2.42
N ARG A 174 7.10 -15.81 -1.95
CA ARG A 174 8.26 -16.20 -2.78
C ARG A 174 8.66 -15.16 -3.82
N ALA A 175 8.46 -13.90 -3.52
CA ALA A 175 8.92 -12.80 -4.35
C ALA A 175 10.44 -12.78 -4.42
N GLY A 176 11.03 -12.35 -5.54
CA GLY A 176 12.48 -12.20 -5.65
C GLY A 176 13.03 -11.16 -4.68
N GLN A 177 12.27 -10.09 -4.43
CA GLN A 177 12.62 -8.97 -3.56
C GLN A 177 11.47 -8.63 -2.62
N ALA A 178 11.78 -8.26 -1.37
CA ALA A 178 10.82 -7.80 -0.39
C ALA A 178 11.32 -6.51 0.31
N TYR A 179 10.41 -5.54 0.47
CA TYR A 179 10.65 -4.30 1.19
C TYR A 179 9.63 -4.12 2.31
N PRO A 180 10.00 -3.46 3.44
CA PRO A 180 9.08 -3.22 4.55
C PRO A 180 8.07 -2.13 4.23
N ILE A 181 6.86 -2.34 4.72
CA ILE A 181 5.84 -1.31 4.97
C ILE A 181 5.30 -1.51 6.38
N HIS A 182 4.43 -0.60 6.83
CA HIS A 182 3.78 -0.66 8.13
C HIS A 182 4.79 -0.70 9.31
N ASP A 183 5.87 0.06 9.18
CA ASP A 183 7.02 0.07 10.09
C ASP A 183 7.10 1.32 11.00
N GLY A 184 6.22 2.31 10.78
CA GLY A 184 6.27 3.60 11.46
C GLY A 184 6.05 3.56 12.98
N LEU A 185 5.52 2.46 13.52
CA LEU A 185 5.33 2.26 14.96
C LEU A 185 6.51 1.56 15.64
N LEU A 186 7.48 1.07 14.89
CA LEU A 186 8.68 0.43 15.43
C LEU A 186 9.78 1.44 15.68
N ASN A 187 10.41 1.35 16.84
CA ASN A 187 11.72 1.95 17.03
C ASN A 187 12.80 1.08 16.34
N GLU A 188 14.03 1.59 16.25
CA GLU A 188 15.13 0.90 15.57
C GLU A 188 15.40 -0.51 16.11
N THR A 189 15.29 -0.71 17.42
CA THR A 189 15.50 -2.03 18.03
C THR A 189 14.42 -3.03 17.61
N GLY A 190 13.16 -2.61 17.64
CA GLY A 190 12.04 -3.45 17.22
C GLY A 190 12.11 -3.77 15.74
N ARG A 191 12.43 -2.78 14.91
CA ARG A 191 12.61 -2.95 13.46
C ARG A 191 13.71 -3.96 13.16
N ALA A 192 14.93 -3.76 13.69
CA ALA A 192 16.06 -4.66 13.47
C ALA A 192 15.77 -6.10 13.89
N LEU A 193 14.98 -6.30 14.96
CA LEU A 193 14.60 -7.63 15.43
C LEU A 193 13.69 -8.34 14.42
N VAL A 194 12.66 -7.68 13.92
CA VAL A 194 11.73 -8.27 12.95
C VAL A 194 12.44 -8.52 11.62
N GLU A 195 13.16 -7.54 11.09
CA GLU A 195 13.86 -7.60 9.80
C GLU A 195 14.91 -8.69 9.74
N LYS A 196 15.61 -8.95 10.85
CA LYS A 196 16.55 -10.07 10.95
C LYS A 196 15.86 -11.42 10.66
N HIS A 197 14.64 -11.61 11.13
CA HIS A 197 13.87 -12.82 10.84
C HIS A 197 13.44 -12.86 9.37
N LEU A 198 12.97 -11.75 8.83
CA LEU A 198 12.51 -11.68 7.43
C LEU A 198 13.66 -11.94 6.45
N ALA A 199 14.83 -11.34 6.68
CA ALA A 199 16.02 -11.60 5.88
C ALA A 199 16.46 -13.06 5.93
N ASN A 200 16.46 -13.65 7.14
CA ASN A 200 16.89 -15.06 7.32
C ASN A 200 15.91 -16.06 6.69
N PHE A 201 14.62 -15.89 6.94
CA PHE A 201 13.62 -16.84 6.45
C PHE A 201 13.27 -16.60 4.98
N GLY A 202 13.19 -15.34 4.53
CA GLY A 202 12.99 -15.02 3.12
C GLY A 202 14.06 -15.63 2.23
N ALA A 203 15.33 -15.51 2.61
CA ALA A 203 16.45 -16.08 1.85
C ALA A 203 16.35 -17.59 1.64
N ARG A 204 15.77 -18.33 2.59
CA ARG A 204 15.58 -19.80 2.45
C ARG A 204 14.58 -20.18 1.35
N TYR A 205 13.72 -19.24 0.95
CA TYR A 205 12.69 -19.45 -0.07
C TYR A 205 12.91 -18.59 -1.31
N GLY A 206 14.12 -18.00 -1.44
CA GLY A 206 14.53 -17.25 -2.63
C GLY A 206 14.14 -15.76 -2.61
N THR A 207 13.66 -15.24 -1.48
CA THR A 207 13.31 -13.83 -1.31
C THR A 207 14.45 -13.06 -0.66
N ARG A 208 14.96 -12.02 -1.32
CA ARG A 208 15.87 -11.05 -0.73
C ARG A 208 15.06 -9.97 -0.01
N TYR A 209 15.19 -9.90 1.30
CA TYR A 209 14.64 -8.79 2.08
C TYR A 209 15.65 -7.66 2.18
N GLU A 210 15.21 -6.43 1.96
CA GLU A 210 16.04 -5.23 2.08
C GLU A 210 15.22 -4.10 2.71
N ARG A 211 15.83 -3.41 3.70
CA ARG A 211 15.23 -2.22 4.30
C ARG A 211 15.26 -1.06 3.33
N LEU A 212 14.16 -0.33 3.24
CA LEU A 212 14.11 1.00 2.64
C LEU A 212 13.74 2.01 3.74
N GLU A 213 14.54 3.05 3.86
CA GLU A 213 14.22 4.17 4.74
C GLU A 213 13.21 5.11 4.07
N PRO A 214 12.46 5.92 4.84
CA PRO A 214 11.58 6.94 4.26
C PRO A 214 12.33 7.83 3.26
N ARG A 215 11.71 8.07 2.09
CA ARG A 215 12.27 8.78 0.92
C ARG A 215 13.42 8.08 0.20
N GLN A 216 13.76 6.87 0.58
CA GLN A 216 14.69 6.06 -0.19
C GLN A 216 13.99 5.46 -1.42
N SER A 217 14.67 5.48 -2.55
CA SER A 217 14.17 4.95 -3.82
C SER A 217 14.99 3.77 -4.30
N VAL A 218 14.35 2.88 -5.06
CA VAL A 218 14.97 1.73 -5.72
C VAL A 218 14.39 1.57 -7.13
N GLU A 219 15.25 1.27 -8.08
CA GLU A 219 14.88 0.87 -9.43
C GLU A 219 14.41 -0.61 -9.42
N LEU A 220 13.27 -0.88 -10.10
CA LEU A 220 12.64 -2.20 -10.20
C LEU A 220 12.68 -2.73 -11.63
#